data_85693f6a421f34d9faf230f1178a0423
#
_entry.id   85693f6a421f34d9faf230f1178a0423
#
_cell.length_a   1.000
_cell.length_b   1.000
_cell.length_c   1.000
_cell.angle_alpha   90.00
_cell.angle_beta   90.00
_cell.angle_gamma   90.00
#
_symmetry.space_group_name_H-M   'P 1'
#
loop_
_entity.id
_entity.type
_entity.pdbx_description
1 polymer ?
#
loop_
_entity_poly.entity_id
_entity_poly.type
_entity_poly.pdbx_seq_one_letter_code
_entity_poly.pdbx_strand_id
1 'polypeptide(L)'
;MKNSSLNRWTRTVLRAGSLTAAWLLAACGGSKTAAPATSAPPAEHKIRLAYIAKGMQDVYWKSVEAGLRQAEKEAQASGKDLEVIWDAPTTDGDRDGQIAMVENYVDQKVDGIILCPLDDNALVGPAEKAHRAGIPLVIVDSTLNYPETVAFVGTDNFKGGQIAGEELARELGGQGNVILMRFNSGSASCAAREGGFLDAMKKHPNIKILSSDNYAGPTREMALDAGLNLLNSFKGQVNGIFTPNESTTNGMLLALEKTGLAGKVKFVGFDGGAQNMAGLKSGEVNALVLQNPYQMGYIGVNTMLNHLAGHAVPANVDTGATLLTLDNLDSAPVKELLAHTVQ
;
A
#
# COMPACT_ATOMS: atom_id res chain seq x y z
N MET A 1 -37.04 7.60 -55.47
CA MET A 1 -37.12 8.94 -56.14
C MET A 1 -35.81 9.60 -55.84
N LYS A 2 -34.88 9.61 -56.78
CA LYS A 2 -34.40 10.77 -57.60
C LYS A 2 -33.60 11.75 -56.72
N ASN A 3 -32.40 12.16 -56.93
CA ASN A 3 -31.39 12.22 -58.02
C ASN A 3 -30.25 13.07 -57.42
N SER A 4 -28.99 12.69 -57.58
CA SER A 4 -28.02 13.14 -58.60
C SER A 4 -27.61 14.64 -58.42
N SER A 5 -26.34 15.06 -58.52
CA SER A 5 -25.28 14.91 -59.52
C SER A 5 -24.05 15.69 -59.02
N LEU A 6 -22.83 15.22 -59.10
CA LEU A 6 -21.82 15.38 -60.15
C LEU A 6 -21.59 16.81 -60.67
N ASN A 7 -20.31 17.27 -60.55
CA ASN A 7 -19.41 17.78 -61.65
C ASN A 7 -18.14 18.36 -61.01
N ARG A 8 -17.01 17.80 -61.22
CA ARG A 8 -15.92 17.80 -62.21
C ARG A 8 -15.82 19.10 -63.01
N TRP A 9 -14.64 19.70 -62.98
CA TRP A 9 -13.94 20.21 -64.15
C TRP A 9 -12.45 20.45 -63.89
N THR A 10 -11.63 19.85 -64.75
CA THR A 10 -10.18 19.91 -64.99
C THR A 10 -9.82 21.04 -65.92
N ARG A 11 -8.54 21.47 -65.87
CA ARG A 11 -7.57 21.74 -66.99
C ARG A 11 -6.59 22.85 -66.59
N THR A 12 -5.31 22.54 -66.38
CA THR A 12 -4.20 22.52 -67.31
C THR A 12 -4.05 23.76 -68.19
N VAL A 13 -2.91 24.45 -68.14
CA VAL A 13 -2.07 24.89 -69.28
C VAL A 13 -0.65 25.35 -68.82
N LEU A 14 0.36 24.84 -69.55
CA LEU A 14 1.77 25.16 -69.59
C LEU A 14 2.14 26.53 -70.20
N ARG A 15 3.31 27.02 -69.92
CA ARG A 15 4.35 27.58 -70.86
C ARG A 15 5.42 28.26 -70.00
N ALA A 16 6.68 27.91 -70.00
CA ALA A 16 7.80 27.81 -70.99
C ALA A 16 8.48 29.14 -71.25
N GLY A 17 9.80 29.14 -71.00
CA GLY A 17 10.81 29.98 -71.63
C GLY A 17 11.28 31.12 -70.74
N SER A 18 12.56 31.50 -70.59
CA SER A 18 13.76 31.26 -71.38
C SER A 18 15.02 31.64 -70.62
N LEU A 19 16.12 31.06 -71.00
CA LEU A 19 17.53 31.30 -70.63
C LEU A 19 17.96 32.76 -70.67
N THR A 20 18.87 33.14 -69.75
CA THR A 20 20.11 33.88 -70.13
C THR A 20 21.21 33.55 -69.11
N ALA A 21 22.39 33.28 -69.68
CA ALA A 21 23.61 32.92 -69.00
C ALA A 21 24.49 34.18 -68.77
N ALA A 22 25.37 34.05 -67.81
CA ALA A 22 26.78 34.51 -67.76
C ALA A 22 27.06 35.34 -66.50
N TRP A 23 28.07 35.16 -65.81
CA TRP A 23 29.50 35.12 -65.85
C TRP A 23 30.10 34.98 -64.41
N LEU A 24 31.18 34.25 -64.36
CA LEU A 24 32.09 34.02 -63.23
C LEU A 24 32.67 35.30 -62.63
N LEU A 25 32.82 35.23 -61.28
CA LEU A 25 33.97 35.76 -60.59
C LEU A 25 34.30 34.88 -59.37
N ALA A 26 35.47 34.27 -59.42
CA ALA A 26 36.02 33.48 -58.32
C ALA A 26 36.49 34.42 -57.19
N ALA A 27 36.07 34.16 -55.99
CA ALA A 27 36.66 34.63 -54.75
C ALA A 27 36.89 33.45 -53.79
N CYS A 28 38.16 33.09 -53.61
CA CYS A 28 38.59 32.15 -52.60
C CYS A 28 38.26 32.69 -51.22
N GLY A 29 37.27 32.05 -50.57
CA GLY A 29 36.97 32.23 -49.17
C GLY A 29 36.81 30.86 -48.57
N GLY A 30 37.75 30.44 -47.73
CA GLY A 30 37.75 29.11 -47.06
C GLY A 30 36.47 28.88 -46.21
N SER A 31 35.62 28.03 -46.72
CA SER A 31 34.50 27.48 -45.93
C SER A 31 35.04 26.53 -44.88
N LYS A 32 35.12 26.99 -43.63
CA LYS A 32 35.18 26.07 -42.50
C LYS A 32 33.88 25.30 -42.54
N THR A 33 33.93 24.04 -42.94
CA THR A 33 32.87 23.06 -42.71
C THR A 33 32.64 22.98 -41.20
N ALA A 34 31.54 23.57 -40.73
CA ALA A 34 31.06 23.33 -39.39
C ALA A 34 30.75 21.84 -39.30
N ALA A 35 31.43 21.15 -38.39
CA ALA A 35 31.09 19.79 -38.03
C ALA A 35 29.62 19.75 -37.61
N PRO A 36 28.85 18.69 -37.94
CA PRO A 36 27.50 18.57 -37.47
C PRO A 36 27.52 18.62 -35.92
N ALA A 37 26.78 19.55 -35.37
CA ALA A 37 26.54 19.59 -33.92
C ALA A 37 25.95 18.23 -33.54
N THR A 38 26.69 17.40 -32.84
CA THR A 38 26.19 16.24 -32.14
C THR A 38 25.17 16.80 -31.17
N SER A 39 23.88 16.58 -31.46
CA SER A 39 22.82 16.81 -30.49
C SER A 39 23.17 15.98 -29.26
N ALA A 40 23.33 16.63 -28.11
CA ALA A 40 23.44 15.94 -26.84
C ALA A 40 22.23 14.97 -26.72
N PRO A 41 22.43 13.75 -26.21
CA PRO A 41 21.32 12.87 -25.98
C PRO A 41 20.28 13.63 -25.13
N PRO A 42 18.98 13.43 -25.38
CA PRO A 42 17.94 14.05 -24.54
C PRO A 42 18.29 13.75 -23.10
N ALA A 43 18.25 14.76 -22.23
CA ALA A 43 18.43 14.57 -20.81
C ALA A 43 17.42 13.48 -20.37
N GLU A 44 17.94 12.38 -19.83
CA GLU A 44 17.08 11.33 -19.32
C GLU A 44 16.11 11.95 -18.30
N HIS A 45 14.82 11.76 -18.52
CA HIS A 45 13.79 12.26 -17.62
C HIS A 45 13.91 11.54 -16.27
N LYS A 46 14.16 12.32 -15.21
CA LYS A 46 14.18 11.78 -13.85
C LYS A 46 12.78 11.36 -13.45
N ILE A 47 12.58 10.06 -13.22
CA ILE A 47 11.31 9.51 -12.75
C ILE A 47 11.14 9.88 -11.27
N ARG A 48 10.03 10.53 -10.93
CA ARG A 48 9.69 10.92 -9.56
C ARG A 48 8.41 10.20 -9.14
N LEU A 49 8.52 9.31 -8.16
CA LEU A 49 7.39 8.59 -7.58
C LEU A 49 7.10 9.10 -6.17
N ALA A 50 5.82 9.39 -5.87
CA ALA A 50 5.39 9.66 -4.51
C ALA A 50 4.87 8.35 -3.89
N TYR A 51 5.50 7.87 -2.81
CA TYR A 51 5.03 6.75 -2.02
C TYR A 51 4.41 7.30 -0.72
N ILE A 52 3.08 7.21 -0.59
CA ILE A 52 2.32 7.84 0.49
C ILE A 52 1.76 6.75 1.40
N ALA A 53 2.36 6.59 2.60
CA ALA A 53 1.93 5.65 3.62
C ALA A 53 0.79 6.20 4.49
N LYS A 54 0.25 5.38 5.41
CA LYS A 54 -0.81 5.83 6.34
C LYS A 54 -0.27 6.61 7.52
N GLY A 55 0.97 6.33 7.96
CA GLY A 55 1.59 6.98 9.11
C GLY A 55 3.08 6.71 9.21
N MET A 56 3.73 7.37 10.18
CA MET A 56 5.18 7.25 10.41
C MET A 56 5.54 6.55 11.72
N GLN A 57 4.57 6.25 12.58
CA GLN A 57 4.84 5.81 13.95
C GLN A 57 5.10 4.32 14.08
N ASP A 58 4.37 3.48 13.34
CA ASP A 58 4.46 2.03 13.45
C ASP A 58 5.69 1.48 12.73
N VAL A 59 6.31 0.45 13.31
CA VAL A 59 7.45 -0.26 12.72
C VAL A 59 7.08 -0.90 11.37
N TYR A 60 5.82 -1.25 11.20
CA TYR A 60 5.25 -1.71 9.93
C TYR A 60 5.63 -0.81 8.75
N TRP A 61 5.43 0.51 8.89
CA TRP A 61 5.72 1.48 7.82
C TRP A 61 7.21 1.63 7.53
N LYS A 62 8.08 1.47 8.54
CA LYS A 62 9.54 1.44 8.32
C LYS A 62 9.97 0.22 7.49
N SER A 63 9.29 -0.92 7.66
CA SER A 63 9.55 -2.11 6.86
C SER A 63 9.08 -1.93 5.40
N VAL A 64 7.95 -1.25 5.19
CA VAL A 64 7.49 -0.83 3.85
C VAL A 64 8.54 0.09 3.21
N GLU A 65 9.02 1.09 3.93
CA GLU A 65 10.05 2.01 3.45
C GLU A 65 11.35 1.27 3.09
N ALA A 66 11.79 0.33 3.89
CA ALA A 66 12.99 -0.47 3.59
C ALA A 66 12.85 -1.22 2.25
N GLY A 67 11.66 -1.78 1.97
CA GLY A 67 11.37 -2.45 0.71
C GLY A 67 11.41 -1.52 -0.50
N LEU A 68 10.76 -0.37 -0.41
CA LEU A 68 10.79 0.61 -1.50
C LEU A 68 12.20 1.15 -1.75
N ARG A 69 13.01 1.40 -0.69
CA ARG A 69 14.40 1.86 -0.84
C ARG A 69 15.28 0.81 -1.54
N GLN A 70 15.03 -0.47 -1.30
CA GLN A 70 15.71 -1.54 -2.03
C GLN A 70 15.35 -1.52 -3.52
N ALA A 71 14.05 -1.38 -3.87
CA ALA A 71 13.62 -1.28 -5.25
C ALA A 71 14.19 -0.03 -5.95
N GLU A 72 14.20 1.12 -5.28
CA GLU A 72 14.82 2.36 -5.77
C GLU A 72 16.31 2.16 -6.07
N LYS A 73 17.06 1.58 -5.13
CA LYS A 73 18.49 1.29 -5.28
C LYS A 73 18.77 0.36 -6.46
N GLU A 74 17.99 -0.68 -6.65
CA GLU A 74 18.14 -1.63 -7.76
C GLU A 74 17.82 -0.98 -9.11
N ALA A 75 16.78 -0.16 -9.17
CA ALA A 75 16.44 0.60 -10.36
C ALA A 75 17.54 1.57 -10.75
N GLN A 76 18.10 2.31 -9.79
CA GLN A 76 19.23 3.22 -10.00
C GLN A 76 20.49 2.46 -10.45
N ALA A 77 20.78 1.31 -9.84
CA ALA A 77 21.91 0.46 -10.26
C ALA A 77 21.75 -0.09 -11.68
N SER A 78 20.52 -0.23 -12.18
CA SER A 78 20.21 -0.59 -13.56
C SER A 78 20.26 0.58 -14.56
N GLY A 79 20.63 1.79 -14.10
CA GLY A 79 20.79 2.99 -14.92
C GLY A 79 19.53 3.87 -15.01
N LYS A 80 18.49 3.63 -14.22
CA LYS A 80 17.31 4.51 -14.18
C LYS A 80 17.58 5.72 -13.27
N ASP A 81 17.29 6.92 -13.73
CA ASP A 81 17.25 8.11 -12.87
C ASP A 81 15.89 8.14 -12.13
N LEU A 82 15.85 7.51 -10.97
CA LEU A 82 14.66 7.34 -10.15
C LEU A 82 14.82 8.04 -8.80
N GLU A 83 13.77 8.74 -8.40
CA GLU A 83 13.57 9.25 -7.03
C GLU A 83 12.24 8.74 -6.49
N VAL A 84 12.26 8.04 -5.37
CA VAL A 84 11.05 7.67 -4.63
C VAL A 84 10.94 8.55 -3.39
N ILE A 85 9.95 9.45 -3.40
CA ILE A 85 9.64 10.34 -2.29
C ILE A 85 8.78 9.55 -1.31
N TRP A 86 9.32 9.29 -0.11
CA TRP A 86 8.57 8.71 0.98
C TRP A 86 7.88 9.80 1.79
N ASP A 87 6.56 9.69 1.95
CA ASP A 87 5.78 10.64 2.74
C ASP A 87 4.62 9.93 3.45
N ALA A 88 4.21 10.48 4.58
CA ALA A 88 3.08 9.98 5.35
C ALA A 88 2.61 11.01 6.37
N PRO A 89 1.34 11.00 6.78
CA PRO A 89 0.88 11.72 7.96
C PRO A 89 1.62 11.26 9.22
N THR A 90 1.61 12.08 10.26
CA THR A 90 2.26 11.73 11.54
C THR A 90 1.60 10.49 12.16
N THR A 91 0.29 10.31 12.01
CA THR A 91 -0.48 9.19 12.56
C THR A 91 -1.41 8.59 11.52
N ASP A 92 -1.75 7.31 11.69
CA ASP A 92 -2.74 6.57 10.87
C ASP A 92 -4.19 7.12 11.01
N GLY A 93 -4.38 8.24 11.68
CA GLY A 93 -5.66 8.92 11.88
C GLY A 93 -5.82 10.23 11.10
N ASP A 94 -4.75 10.75 10.52
CA ASP A 94 -4.74 12.04 9.83
C ASP A 94 -5.17 11.92 8.36
N ARG A 95 -6.49 11.74 8.18
CA ARG A 95 -7.13 11.61 6.87
C ARG A 95 -6.94 12.85 6.00
N ASP A 96 -7.13 14.03 6.57
CA ASP A 96 -7.03 15.29 5.83
C ASP A 96 -5.59 15.57 5.40
N GLY A 97 -4.63 15.21 6.23
CA GLY A 97 -3.21 15.26 5.89
C GLY A 97 -2.87 14.37 4.70
N GLN A 98 -3.38 13.12 4.67
CA GLN A 98 -3.12 12.22 3.54
C GLN A 98 -3.79 12.71 2.25
N ILE A 99 -5.01 13.26 2.33
CA ILE A 99 -5.69 13.89 1.19
C ILE A 99 -4.83 15.01 0.62
N ALA A 100 -4.38 15.93 1.47
CA ALA A 100 -3.55 17.06 1.06
C ALA A 100 -2.22 16.64 0.43
N MET A 101 -1.60 15.55 0.94
CA MET A 101 -0.38 14.97 0.36
C MET A 101 -0.61 14.47 -1.07
N VAL A 102 -1.67 13.67 -1.30
CA VAL A 102 -1.99 13.19 -2.66
C VAL A 102 -2.20 14.36 -3.61
N GLU A 103 -2.99 15.36 -3.22
CA GLU A 103 -3.26 16.54 -4.04
C GLU A 103 -2.00 17.35 -4.33
N ASN A 104 -1.11 17.51 -3.34
CA ASN A 104 0.16 18.20 -3.50
C ASN A 104 1.08 17.50 -4.53
N TYR A 105 1.17 16.16 -4.49
CA TYR A 105 1.98 15.43 -5.47
C TYR A 105 1.36 15.44 -6.87
N VAL A 106 0.03 15.50 -6.98
CA VAL A 106 -0.64 15.75 -8.26
C VAL A 106 -0.26 17.12 -8.82
N ASP A 107 -0.28 18.16 -7.99
CA ASP A 107 0.07 19.52 -8.40
C ASP A 107 1.58 19.66 -8.75
N GLN A 108 2.45 18.87 -8.10
CA GLN A 108 3.88 18.74 -8.44
C GLN A 108 4.14 17.93 -9.72
N LYS A 109 3.12 17.27 -10.29
CA LYS A 109 3.21 16.45 -11.51
C LYS A 109 4.27 15.35 -11.39
N VAL A 110 4.22 14.57 -10.32
CA VAL A 110 5.04 13.35 -10.21
C VAL A 110 4.63 12.33 -11.27
N ASP A 111 5.53 11.42 -11.65
CA ASP A 111 5.28 10.44 -12.70
C ASP A 111 4.38 9.28 -12.27
N GLY A 112 4.24 9.07 -10.97
CA GLY A 112 3.33 8.07 -10.41
C GLY A 112 3.14 8.24 -8.90
N ILE A 113 1.98 7.80 -8.41
CA ILE A 113 1.66 7.79 -6.98
C ILE A 113 1.43 6.34 -6.54
N ILE A 114 2.13 5.95 -5.48
CA ILE A 114 1.95 4.67 -4.78
C ILE A 114 1.29 5.01 -3.45
N LEU A 115 0.04 4.62 -3.27
CA LEU A 115 -0.79 5.08 -2.16
C LEU A 115 -1.20 3.91 -1.27
N CYS A 116 -0.95 4.03 0.03
CA CYS A 116 -1.54 3.19 1.05
C CYS A 116 -2.74 3.94 1.66
N PRO A 117 -3.96 3.79 1.15
CA PRO A 117 -5.06 4.65 1.56
C PRO A 117 -5.46 4.39 3.02
N LEU A 118 -5.52 5.45 3.79
CA LEU A 118 -5.93 5.44 5.20
C LEU A 118 -7.45 5.19 5.32
N ASP A 119 -8.21 5.70 4.36
CA ASP A 119 -9.66 5.56 4.27
C ASP A 119 -10.06 5.25 2.82
N ASP A 120 -10.85 4.19 2.62
CA ASP A 120 -11.19 3.64 1.30
C ASP A 120 -12.15 4.51 0.50
N ASN A 121 -12.84 5.46 1.13
CA ASN A 121 -13.78 6.38 0.51
C ASN A 121 -13.24 7.81 0.46
N ALA A 122 -12.60 8.28 1.51
CA ALA A 122 -12.13 9.67 1.58
C ALA A 122 -11.03 9.98 0.54
N LEU A 123 -10.21 8.97 0.20
CA LEU A 123 -9.14 9.10 -0.80
C LEU A 123 -9.62 8.93 -2.25
N VAL A 124 -10.91 8.67 -2.50
CA VAL A 124 -11.46 8.55 -3.87
C VAL A 124 -11.32 9.87 -4.64
N GLY A 125 -11.70 11.00 -4.05
CA GLY A 125 -11.59 12.31 -4.69
C GLY A 125 -10.15 12.68 -5.11
N PRO A 126 -9.17 12.59 -4.22
CA PRO A 126 -7.75 12.75 -4.57
C PRO A 126 -7.26 11.76 -5.65
N ALA A 127 -7.68 10.50 -5.60
CA ALA A 127 -7.35 9.50 -6.63
C ALA A 127 -7.93 9.87 -8.00
N GLU A 128 -9.18 10.33 -8.06
CA GLU A 128 -9.77 10.88 -9.30
C GLU A 128 -9.01 12.11 -9.82
N LYS A 129 -8.53 12.99 -8.91
CA LYS A 129 -7.71 14.15 -9.31
C LYS A 129 -6.42 13.68 -9.97
N ALA A 130 -5.73 12.68 -9.38
CA ALA A 130 -4.52 12.09 -9.96
C ALA A 130 -4.78 11.48 -11.34
N HIS A 131 -5.83 10.65 -11.46
CA HIS A 131 -6.21 10.02 -12.72
C HIS A 131 -6.50 11.06 -13.82
N ARG A 132 -7.31 12.11 -13.52
CA ARG A 132 -7.58 13.20 -14.47
C ARG A 132 -6.33 13.98 -14.88
N ALA A 133 -5.31 14.02 -14.03
CA ALA A 133 -4.01 14.63 -14.34
C ALA A 133 -3.10 13.69 -15.16
N GLY A 134 -3.53 12.46 -15.44
CA GLY A 134 -2.74 11.45 -16.16
C GLY A 134 -1.67 10.78 -15.30
N ILE A 135 -1.75 10.89 -13.97
CA ILE A 135 -0.81 10.30 -13.03
C ILE A 135 -1.34 8.91 -12.60
N PRO A 136 -0.62 7.82 -12.93
CA PRO A 136 -1.03 6.47 -12.56
C PRO A 136 -0.94 6.25 -11.03
N LEU A 137 -1.87 5.42 -10.51
CA LEU A 137 -1.92 5.03 -9.10
C LEU A 137 -1.71 3.53 -8.93
N VAL A 138 -0.75 3.15 -8.11
CA VAL A 138 -0.64 1.81 -7.52
C VAL A 138 -1.14 1.89 -6.08
N ILE A 139 -2.08 1.04 -5.73
CA ILE A 139 -2.64 0.96 -4.38
C ILE A 139 -1.92 -0.13 -3.60
N VAL A 140 -1.53 0.16 -2.36
CA VAL A 140 -0.76 -0.77 -1.52
C VAL A 140 -1.41 -0.92 -0.14
N ASP A 141 -1.27 -2.08 0.50
CA ASP A 141 -1.72 -2.40 1.86
C ASP A 141 -3.25 -2.43 2.05
N SER A 142 -3.94 -1.38 1.74
CA SER A 142 -5.41 -1.24 1.84
C SER A 142 -6.03 -0.93 0.49
N THR A 143 -7.17 -1.52 0.19
CA THR A 143 -7.91 -1.21 -1.03
C THR A 143 -8.54 0.19 -0.98
N LEU A 144 -8.84 0.72 -2.16
CA LEU A 144 -9.54 1.98 -2.37
C LEU A 144 -10.82 1.72 -3.18
N ASN A 145 -11.92 2.36 -2.85
CA ASN A 145 -13.18 2.25 -3.60
C ASN A 145 -13.15 3.07 -4.91
N TYR A 146 -12.09 2.85 -5.69
CA TYR A 146 -11.86 3.52 -6.96
C TYR A 146 -11.27 2.54 -7.99
N PRO A 147 -11.93 2.31 -9.13
CA PRO A 147 -11.56 1.25 -10.07
C PRO A 147 -10.38 1.61 -11.00
N GLU A 148 -10.14 2.93 -11.26
CA GLU A 148 -9.15 3.37 -12.23
C GLU A 148 -7.74 3.41 -11.59
N THR A 149 -7.28 2.25 -11.11
CA THR A 149 -5.95 2.06 -10.53
C THR A 149 -5.14 1.07 -11.35
N VAL A 150 -3.82 1.19 -11.33
CA VAL A 150 -2.90 0.30 -12.05
C VAL A 150 -2.93 -1.11 -11.47
N ALA A 151 -2.83 -1.20 -10.16
CA ALA A 151 -2.79 -2.48 -9.43
C ALA A 151 -3.06 -2.26 -7.94
N PHE A 152 -3.45 -3.33 -7.25
CA PHE A 152 -3.39 -3.47 -5.81
C PHE A 152 -2.25 -4.44 -5.42
N VAL A 153 -1.43 -4.04 -4.43
CA VAL A 153 -0.35 -4.87 -3.85
C VAL A 153 -0.55 -4.93 -2.34
N GLY A 154 -0.88 -6.08 -1.79
CA GLY A 154 -1.13 -6.19 -0.36
C GLY A 154 -1.48 -7.60 0.06
N THR A 155 -1.78 -7.77 1.34
CA THR A 155 -2.24 -9.03 1.93
C THR A 155 -3.68 -9.33 1.53
N ASP A 156 -4.03 -10.61 1.32
CA ASP A 156 -5.43 -11.05 1.41
C ASP A 156 -5.91 -10.89 2.86
N ASN A 157 -6.40 -9.69 3.16
CA ASN A 157 -6.76 -9.28 4.51
C ASN A 157 -7.93 -10.09 5.09
N PHE A 158 -8.89 -10.51 4.24
CA PHE A 158 -10.00 -11.35 4.70
C PHE A 158 -9.50 -12.72 5.16
N LYS A 159 -8.63 -13.34 4.37
CA LYS A 159 -7.97 -14.60 4.74
C LYS A 159 -7.09 -14.44 5.97
N GLY A 160 -6.37 -13.32 6.12
CA GLY A 160 -5.61 -13.00 7.33
C GLY A 160 -6.48 -12.99 8.58
N GLY A 161 -7.68 -12.40 8.49
CA GLY A 161 -8.68 -12.44 9.56
C GLY A 161 -9.22 -13.84 9.84
N GLN A 162 -9.46 -14.65 8.80
CA GLN A 162 -9.87 -16.06 8.97
C GLN A 162 -8.78 -16.86 9.70
N ILE A 163 -7.50 -16.68 9.33
CA ILE A 163 -6.36 -17.33 10.02
C ILE A 163 -6.36 -16.98 11.50
N ALA A 164 -6.53 -15.70 11.84
CA ALA A 164 -6.58 -15.25 13.24
C ALA A 164 -7.77 -15.87 14.00
N GLY A 165 -8.93 -15.94 13.38
CA GLY A 165 -10.13 -16.51 13.99
C GLY A 165 -10.01 -18.01 14.24
N GLU A 166 -9.55 -18.77 13.27
CA GLU A 166 -9.34 -20.23 13.42
C GLU A 166 -8.28 -20.50 14.51
N GLU A 167 -7.22 -19.69 14.57
CA GLU A 167 -6.21 -19.83 15.61
C GLU A 167 -6.75 -19.50 16.99
N LEU A 168 -7.52 -18.42 17.14
CA LEU A 168 -8.14 -18.09 18.43
C LEU A 168 -9.11 -19.20 18.88
N ALA A 169 -9.88 -19.76 17.96
CA ALA A 169 -10.78 -20.89 18.25
C ALA A 169 -10.00 -22.12 18.69
N ARG A 170 -8.86 -22.42 18.07
CA ARG A 170 -7.94 -23.51 18.46
C ARG A 170 -7.39 -23.29 19.87
N GLU A 171 -6.92 -22.10 20.19
CA GLU A 171 -6.40 -21.73 21.50
C GLU A 171 -7.46 -21.84 22.62
N LEU A 172 -8.72 -21.63 22.27
CA LEU A 172 -9.87 -21.75 23.20
C LEU A 172 -10.45 -23.18 23.28
N GLY A 173 -9.94 -24.12 22.51
CA GLY A 173 -10.54 -25.46 22.41
C GLY A 173 -11.97 -25.45 21.85
N GLY A 174 -12.29 -24.48 21.01
CA GLY A 174 -13.56 -24.35 20.31
C GLY A 174 -14.74 -23.82 21.15
N GLN A 175 -14.50 -23.28 22.35
CA GLN A 175 -15.54 -22.75 23.23
C GLN A 175 -15.08 -21.57 24.08
N GLY A 176 -16.00 -20.70 24.47
CA GLY A 176 -15.70 -19.54 25.31
C GLY A 176 -16.28 -18.24 24.79
N ASN A 177 -15.88 -17.14 25.40
CA ASN A 177 -16.36 -15.81 25.08
C ASN A 177 -15.20 -14.97 24.49
N VAL A 178 -15.42 -14.33 23.37
CA VAL A 178 -14.39 -13.54 22.68
C VAL A 178 -14.80 -12.09 22.47
N ILE A 179 -13.81 -11.22 22.39
CA ILE A 179 -13.94 -9.83 21.98
C ILE A 179 -13.15 -9.62 20.68
N LEU A 180 -13.79 -8.98 19.71
CA LEU A 180 -13.14 -8.32 18.59
C LEU A 180 -13.04 -6.82 18.94
N MET A 181 -11.84 -6.29 19.11
CA MET A 181 -11.61 -4.85 19.19
C MET A 181 -11.19 -4.34 17.83
N ARG A 182 -12.06 -3.55 17.18
CA ARG A 182 -11.82 -3.01 15.83
C ARG A 182 -10.78 -1.89 15.84
N PHE A 183 -10.20 -1.61 14.68
CA PHE A 183 -9.22 -0.53 14.55
C PHE A 183 -9.87 0.85 14.37
N ASN A 184 -10.19 1.22 13.16
CA ASN A 184 -10.71 2.53 12.77
C ASN A 184 -11.69 2.40 11.62
N SER A 185 -12.76 3.17 11.66
CA SER A 185 -13.73 3.21 10.56
C SER A 185 -13.07 3.78 9.29
N GLY A 186 -13.31 3.15 8.14
CA GLY A 186 -12.74 3.52 6.85
C GLY A 186 -11.44 2.78 6.48
N SER A 187 -10.79 2.06 7.41
CA SER A 187 -9.65 1.21 7.08
C SER A 187 -10.10 -0.08 6.41
N ALA A 188 -10.01 -0.16 5.08
CA ALA A 188 -10.44 -1.33 4.31
C ALA A 188 -9.70 -2.61 4.70
N SER A 189 -8.38 -2.55 4.95
CA SER A 189 -7.60 -3.71 5.36
C SER A 189 -8.07 -4.27 6.70
N CYS A 190 -8.24 -3.41 7.71
CA CYS A 190 -8.73 -3.84 9.02
C CYS A 190 -10.18 -4.32 8.97
N ALA A 191 -11.06 -3.65 8.23
CA ALA A 191 -12.45 -4.10 8.03
C ALA A 191 -12.51 -5.50 7.39
N ALA A 192 -11.64 -5.79 6.43
CA ALA A 192 -11.55 -7.12 5.83
C ALA A 192 -11.05 -8.19 6.83
N ARG A 193 -10.01 -7.89 7.64
CA ARG A 193 -9.52 -8.78 8.72
C ARG A 193 -10.60 -9.07 9.76
N GLU A 194 -11.31 -8.04 10.18
CA GLU A 194 -12.44 -8.13 11.11
C GLU A 194 -13.57 -8.99 10.54
N GLY A 195 -13.90 -8.80 9.26
CA GLY A 195 -14.86 -9.63 8.53
C GLY A 195 -14.44 -11.09 8.43
N GLY A 196 -13.17 -11.34 8.11
CA GLY A 196 -12.59 -12.68 8.07
C GLY A 196 -12.60 -13.39 9.42
N PHE A 197 -12.27 -12.67 10.50
CA PHE A 197 -12.37 -13.17 11.87
C PHE A 197 -13.81 -13.58 12.23
N LEU A 198 -14.77 -12.69 11.96
CA LEU A 198 -16.19 -12.97 12.23
C LEU A 198 -16.71 -14.15 11.39
N ASP A 199 -16.20 -14.30 10.15
CA ASP A 199 -16.54 -15.45 9.31
C ASP A 199 -16.00 -16.77 9.89
N ALA A 200 -14.77 -16.79 10.38
CA ALA A 200 -14.20 -17.94 11.07
C ALA A 200 -15.02 -18.30 12.31
N MET A 201 -15.43 -17.32 13.12
CA MET A 201 -16.22 -17.55 14.33
C MET A 201 -17.57 -18.24 14.06
N LYS A 202 -18.18 -18.06 12.88
CA LYS A 202 -19.43 -18.76 12.50
C LYS A 202 -19.29 -20.28 12.49
N LYS A 203 -18.08 -20.80 12.28
CA LYS A 203 -17.78 -22.24 12.27
C LYS A 203 -17.65 -22.82 13.68
N HIS A 204 -17.58 -21.96 14.71
CA HIS A 204 -17.37 -22.33 16.10
C HIS A 204 -18.56 -21.91 16.98
N PRO A 205 -19.71 -22.61 16.92
CA PRO A 205 -20.97 -22.17 17.53
C PRO A 205 -20.92 -22.09 19.06
N ASN A 206 -19.95 -22.75 19.71
CA ASN A 206 -19.74 -22.67 21.16
C ASN A 206 -18.85 -21.48 21.58
N ILE A 207 -18.34 -20.68 20.63
CA ILE A 207 -17.66 -19.43 20.91
C ILE A 207 -18.67 -18.29 20.78
N LYS A 208 -18.85 -17.54 21.86
CA LYS A 208 -19.75 -16.39 21.92
C LYS A 208 -18.97 -15.10 21.74
N ILE A 209 -19.39 -14.24 20.81
CA ILE A 209 -18.84 -12.90 20.66
C ILE A 209 -19.54 -11.97 21.65
N LEU A 210 -18.78 -11.43 22.63
CA LEU A 210 -19.27 -10.47 23.62
C LEU A 210 -19.37 -9.06 23.06
N SER A 211 -18.39 -8.67 22.25
CA SER A 211 -18.33 -7.38 21.58
C SER A 211 -17.60 -7.51 20.24
N SER A 212 -18.11 -6.81 19.22
CA SER A 212 -17.51 -6.72 17.87
C SER A 212 -17.81 -5.39 17.17
N ASP A 213 -18.19 -4.37 17.92
CA ASP A 213 -18.61 -3.05 17.42
C ASP A 213 -17.80 -1.88 18.00
N ASN A 214 -16.85 -2.18 18.89
CA ASN A 214 -16.00 -1.18 19.52
C ASN A 214 -14.75 -0.89 18.67
N TYR A 215 -14.60 0.36 18.28
CA TYR A 215 -13.43 0.86 17.58
C TYR A 215 -12.41 1.42 18.56
N ALA A 216 -11.17 1.00 18.41
CA ALA A 216 -10.05 1.43 19.25
C ALA A 216 -9.54 2.84 18.91
N GLY A 217 -9.72 3.26 17.66
CA GLY A 217 -9.08 4.46 17.13
C GLY A 217 -7.67 4.20 16.59
N PRO A 218 -7.04 5.22 15.95
CA PRO A 218 -5.85 5.03 15.14
C PRO A 218 -4.52 4.92 15.93
N THR A 219 -4.52 5.17 17.24
CA THR A 219 -3.27 5.17 18.02
C THR A 219 -3.25 4.09 19.10
N ARG A 220 -2.04 3.69 19.50
CA ARG A 220 -1.83 2.75 20.59
C ARG A 220 -2.46 3.21 21.91
N GLU A 221 -2.40 4.50 22.20
CA GLU A 221 -2.96 5.09 23.42
C GLU A 221 -4.48 5.00 23.42
N MET A 222 -5.14 5.32 22.30
CA MET A 222 -6.59 5.15 22.14
C MET A 222 -6.98 3.67 22.26
N ALA A 223 -6.19 2.77 21.68
CA ALA A 223 -6.42 1.33 21.76
C ALA A 223 -6.24 0.80 23.19
N LEU A 224 -5.29 1.35 23.95
CA LEU A 224 -5.16 1.04 25.39
C LEU A 224 -6.44 1.44 26.15
N ASP A 225 -6.93 2.65 25.97
CA ASP A 225 -8.12 3.14 26.66
C ASP A 225 -9.37 2.34 26.27
N ALA A 226 -9.54 2.04 24.99
CA ALA A 226 -10.62 1.18 24.51
C ALA A 226 -10.53 -0.23 25.08
N GLY A 227 -9.33 -0.81 25.14
CA GLY A 227 -9.05 -2.11 25.73
C GLY A 227 -9.41 -2.16 27.23
N LEU A 228 -8.99 -1.17 28.01
CA LEU A 228 -9.35 -1.05 29.44
C LEU A 228 -10.85 -0.97 29.63
N ASN A 229 -11.55 -0.19 28.82
CA ASN A 229 -13.01 -0.07 28.87
C ASN A 229 -13.71 -1.39 28.54
N LEU A 230 -13.27 -2.10 27.49
CA LEU A 230 -13.81 -3.41 27.12
C LEU A 230 -13.58 -4.45 28.22
N LEU A 231 -12.35 -4.56 28.75
CA LEU A 231 -12.01 -5.51 29.80
C LEU A 231 -12.79 -5.25 31.09
N ASN A 232 -13.06 -3.99 31.42
CA ASN A 232 -13.87 -3.60 32.56
C ASN A 232 -15.37 -3.94 32.33
N SER A 233 -15.91 -3.67 31.14
CA SER A 233 -17.31 -3.93 30.78
C SER A 233 -17.66 -5.42 30.82
N PHE A 234 -16.71 -6.28 30.43
CA PHE A 234 -16.88 -7.74 30.40
C PHE A 234 -16.02 -8.46 31.45
N LYS A 235 -15.81 -7.82 32.61
CA LYS A 235 -14.95 -8.33 33.68
C LYS A 235 -15.28 -9.78 34.06
N GLY A 236 -14.24 -10.63 33.97
CA GLY A 236 -14.35 -12.06 34.32
C GLY A 236 -15.08 -12.94 33.31
N GLN A 237 -15.52 -12.38 32.17
CA GLN A 237 -16.22 -13.12 31.13
C GLN A 237 -15.38 -13.41 29.89
N VAL A 238 -14.30 -12.65 29.65
CA VAL A 238 -13.49 -12.73 28.45
C VAL A 238 -12.53 -13.91 28.51
N ASN A 239 -12.59 -14.78 27.51
CA ASN A 239 -11.68 -15.90 27.34
C ASN A 239 -10.67 -15.67 26.21
N GLY A 240 -11.07 -14.92 25.16
CA GLY A 240 -10.21 -14.63 24.01
C GLY A 240 -10.43 -13.24 23.43
N ILE A 241 -9.41 -12.71 22.76
CA ILE A 241 -9.43 -11.39 22.12
C ILE A 241 -8.74 -11.49 20.75
N PHE A 242 -9.28 -10.75 19.78
CA PHE A 242 -8.65 -10.49 18.51
C PHE A 242 -8.53 -8.97 18.25
N THR A 243 -7.40 -8.55 17.71
CA THR A 243 -7.12 -7.17 17.26
C THR A 243 -6.47 -7.18 15.86
N PRO A 244 -6.88 -6.27 14.93
CA PRO A 244 -6.61 -6.44 13.51
C PRO A 244 -5.32 -5.77 12.97
N ASN A 245 -4.53 -5.05 13.79
CA ASN A 245 -3.30 -4.38 13.34
C ASN A 245 -2.31 -4.09 14.49
N GLU A 246 -1.12 -3.57 14.17
CA GLU A 246 -0.04 -3.34 15.13
C GLU A 246 -0.46 -2.47 16.31
N SER A 247 -1.03 -1.28 16.06
CA SER A 247 -1.36 -0.33 17.13
C SER A 247 -2.46 -0.87 18.06
N THR A 248 -3.49 -1.54 17.54
CA THR A 248 -4.54 -2.14 18.37
C THR A 248 -4.03 -3.34 19.17
N THR A 249 -3.13 -4.14 18.60
CA THR A 249 -2.49 -5.26 19.31
C THR A 249 -1.63 -4.75 20.46
N ASN A 250 -0.80 -3.74 20.23
CA ASN A 250 0.00 -3.09 21.26
C ASN A 250 -0.86 -2.49 22.38
N GLY A 251 -1.91 -1.74 22.03
CA GLY A 251 -2.79 -1.11 23.02
C GLY A 251 -3.53 -2.12 23.86
N MET A 252 -4.07 -3.19 23.25
CA MET A 252 -4.76 -4.26 23.98
C MET A 252 -3.81 -5.07 24.87
N LEU A 253 -2.58 -5.35 24.42
CA LEU A 253 -1.56 -6.01 25.25
C LEU A 253 -1.29 -5.21 26.52
N LEU A 254 -1.06 -3.89 26.39
CA LEU A 254 -0.91 -3.00 27.55
C LEU A 254 -2.13 -2.99 28.47
N ALA A 255 -3.36 -3.07 27.92
CA ALA A 255 -4.58 -3.15 28.72
C ALA A 255 -4.65 -4.47 29.52
N LEU A 256 -4.25 -5.58 28.89
CA LEU A 256 -4.18 -6.90 29.54
C LEU A 256 -3.12 -6.91 30.66
N GLU A 257 -1.94 -6.32 30.42
CA GLU A 257 -0.89 -6.17 31.42
C GLU A 257 -1.39 -5.37 32.64
N LYS A 258 -1.95 -4.17 32.40
CA LYS A 258 -2.46 -3.26 33.45
C LYS A 258 -3.59 -3.89 34.27
N THR A 259 -4.40 -4.77 33.69
CA THR A 259 -5.51 -5.46 34.37
C THR A 259 -5.09 -6.80 34.97
N GLY A 260 -3.84 -7.25 34.79
CA GLY A 260 -3.34 -8.54 35.26
C GLY A 260 -3.96 -9.74 34.54
N LEU A 261 -4.44 -9.53 33.29
CA LEU A 261 -5.05 -10.56 32.44
C LEU A 261 -4.12 -11.06 31.33
N ALA A 262 -2.95 -10.44 31.14
CA ALA A 262 -1.94 -10.91 30.21
C ALA A 262 -1.53 -12.36 30.50
N GLY A 263 -1.49 -13.21 29.47
CA GLY A 263 -1.27 -14.65 29.58
C GLY A 263 -2.43 -15.47 30.14
N LYS A 264 -3.49 -14.84 30.67
CA LYS A 264 -4.69 -15.50 31.19
C LYS A 264 -5.85 -15.53 30.21
N VAL A 265 -5.97 -14.50 29.38
CA VAL A 265 -6.90 -14.40 28.27
C VAL A 265 -6.15 -14.77 27.00
N LYS A 266 -6.74 -15.61 26.16
CA LYS A 266 -6.15 -15.98 24.87
C LYS A 266 -6.16 -14.77 23.94
N PHE A 267 -4.99 -14.40 23.43
CA PHE A 267 -4.85 -13.20 22.62
C PHE A 267 -4.18 -13.50 21.26
N VAL A 268 -4.91 -13.22 20.20
CA VAL A 268 -4.40 -13.25 18.82
C VAL A 268 -4.42 -11.83 18.28
N GLY A 269 -3.25 -11.39 17.80
CA GLY A 269 -3.06 -10.06 17.24
C GLY A 269 -2.62 -10.10 15.80
N PHE A 270 -2.26 -8.94 15.30
CA PHE A 270 -1.75 -8.74 13.95
C PHE A 270 -0.45 -7.94 14.00
N ASP A 271 0.43 -8.19 13.03
CA ASP A 271 1.73 -7.56 12.85
C ASP A 271 2.79 -7.86 13.94
N GLY A 272 4.05 -7.78 13.55
CA GLY A 272 5.20 -8.26 14.30
C GLY A 272 6.08 -7.14 14.90
N GLY A 273 5.51 -6.01 15.30
CA GLY A 273 6.24 -4.95 15.98
C GLY A 273 6.91 -5.45 17.26
N ALA A 274 7.98 -4.78 17.70
CA ALA A 274 8.84 -5.24 18.80
C ALA A 274 8.07 -5.61 20.07
N GLN A 275 7.06 -4.82 20.44
CA GLN A 275 6.23 -5.08 21.63
C GLN A 275 5.34 -6.31 21.44
N ASN A 276 4.70 -6.48 20.26
CA ASN A 276 3.90 -7.66 19.95
C ASN A 276 4.75 -8.93 19.98
N MET A 277 5.96 -8.86 19.42
CA MET A 277 6.94 -9.96 19.45
C MET A 277 7.42 -10.28 20.86
N ALA A 278 7.60 -9.29 21.71
CA ALA A 278 7.93 -9.51 23.13
C ALA A 278 6.79 -10.22 23.85
N GLY A 279 5.53 -9.76 23.63
CA GLY A 279 4.34 -10.41 24.19
C GLY A 279 4.14 -11.84 23.70
N LEU A 280 4.45 -12.14 22.43
CA LEU A 280 4.44 -13.52 21.94
C LEU A 280 5.50 -14.38 22.69
N LYS A 281 6.73 -13.88 22.80
CA LYS A 281 7.83 -14.60 23.47
C LYS A 281 7.58 -14.82 24.97
N SER A 282 6.90 -13.90 25.64
CA SER A 282 6.51 -14.03 27.06
C SER A 282 5.26 -14.91 27.27
N GLY A 283 4.53 -15.25 26.21
CA GLY A 283 3.27 -15.99 26.27
C GLY A 283 2.05 -15.13 26.63
N GLU A 284 2.17 -13.82 26.61
CA GLU A 284 1.08 -12.86 26.82
C GLU A 284 0.21 -12.68 25.57
N VAL A 285 0.81 -12.91 24.40
CA VAL A 285 0.16 -13.05 23.10
C VAL A 285 0.31 -14.50 22.64
N ASN A 286 -0.76 -15.15 22.24
CA ASN A 286 -0.73 -16.55 21.81
C ASN A 286 -0.28 -16.70 20.36
N ALA A 287 -0.72 -15.79 19.48
CA ALA A 287 -0.33 -15.79 18.08
C ALA A 287 -0.43 -14.39 17.47
N LEU A 288 0.33 -14.20 16.40
CA LEU A 288 0.28 -13.01 15.54
C LEU A 288 0.06 -13.45 14.09
N VAL A 289 -0.73 -12.70 13.34
CA VAL A 289 -0.76 -12.84 11.89
C VAL A 289 0.16 -11.79 11.29
N LEU A 290 1.22 -12.25 10.64
CA LEU A 290 2.21 -11.39 10.01
C LEU A 290 1.87 -11.13 8.55
N GLN A 291 2.08 -9.91 8.10
CA GLN A 291 2.11 -9.51 6.69
C GLN A 291 3.55 -9.45 6.17
N ASN A 292 3.71 -9.11 4.90
CA ASN A 292 5.03 -8.84 4.33
C ASN A 292 5.15 -7.39 3.86
N PRO A 293 5.30 -6.42 4.79
CA PRO A 293 5.37 -5.00 4.47
C PRO A 293 6.58 -4.65 3.59
N TYR A 294 7.71 -5.32 3.77
CA TYR A 294 8.88 -5.13 2.91
C TYR A 294 8.56 -5.44 1.44
N GLN A 295 7.91 -6.57 1.17
CA GLN A 295 7.50 -6.93 -0.18
C GLN A 295 6.45 -5.96 -0.74
N MET A 296 5.57 -5.41 0.09
CA MET A 296 4.62 -4.38 -0.36
C MET A 296 5.34 -3.13 -0.86
N GLY A 297 6.34 -2.66 -0.14
CA GLY A 297 7.18 -1.54 -0.57
C GLY A 297 7.94 -1.83 -1.86
N TYR A 298 8.61 -2.97 -1.90
CA TYR A 298 9.43 -3.40 -3.03
C TYR A 298 8.60 -3.61 -4.30
N ILE A 299 7.53 -4.39 -4.20
CA ILE A 299 6.65 -4.72 -5.34
C ILE A 299 5.88 -3.49 -5.81
N GLY A 300 5.42 -2.63 -4.89
CA GLY A 300 4.71 -1.39 -5.23
C GLY A 300 5.51 -0.50 -6.17
N VAL A 301 6.80 -0.26 -5.87
CA VAL A 301 7.71 0.53 -6.74
C VAL A 301 7.94 -0.18 -8.07
N ASN A 302 8.25 -1.48 -8.05
CA ASN A 302 8.51 -2.22 -9.29
C ASN A 302 7.27 -2.32 -10.19
N THR A 303 6.07 -2.43 -9.61
CA THR A 303 4.80 -2.40 -10.35
C THR A 303 4.61 -1.06 -11.06
N MET A 304 4.85 0.06 -10.38
CA MET A 304 4.77 1.39 -10.98
C MET A 304 5.80 1.56 -12.10
N LEU A 305 7.06 1.16 -11.88
CA LEU A 305 8.11 1.25 -12.90
C LEU A 305 7.79 0.41 -14.15
N ASN A 306 7.25 -0.80 -13.97
CA ASN A 306 6.83 -1.65 -15.08
C ASN A 306 5.68 -1.02 -15.86
N HIS A 307 4.69 -0.45 -15.16
CA HIS A 307 3.59 0.27 -15.81
C HIS A 307 4.08 1.46 -16.63
N LEU A 308 4.95 2.31 -16.06
CA LEU A 308 5.53 3.46 -16.76
C LEU A 308 6.38 3.06 -17.99
N ALA A 309 6.97 1.87 -17.95
CA ALA A 309 7.69 1.29 -19.11
C ALA A 309 6.76 0.67 -20.16
N GLY A 310 5.45 0.72 -19.97
CA GLY A 310 4.44 0.14 -20.88
C GLY A 310 4.30 -1.39 -20.78
N HIS A 311 4.83 -2.00 -19.72
CA HIS A 311 4.67 -3.43 -19.49
C HIS A 311 3.32 -3.74 -18.83
N ALA A 312 2.74 -4.88 -19.15
CA ALA A 312 1.55 -5.37 -18.46
C ALA A 312 1.92 -5.76 -17.00
N VAL A 313 1.07 -5.34 -16.05
CA VAL A 313 1.21 -5.65 -14.63
C VAL A 313 -0.02 -6.39 -14.13
N PRO A 314 0.11 -7.31 -13.15
CA PRO A 314 -1.05 -7.95 -12.52
C PRO A 314 -1.91 -6.91 -11.81
N ALA A 315 -3.22 -7.00 -11.96
CA ALA A 315 -4.16 -6.09 -11.27
C ALA A 315 -4.19 -6.29 -9.75
N ASN A 316 -3.81 -7.48 -9.26
CA ASN A 316 -3.76 -7.80 -7.84
C ASN A 316 -2.53 -8.68 -7.54
N VAL A 317 -1.76 -8.30 -6.52
CA VAL A 317 -0.60 -9.04 -6.03
C VAL A 317 -0.76 -9.29 -4.54
N ASP A 318 -1.04 -10.54 -4.17
CA ASP A 318 -1.09 -10.96 -2.77
C ASP A 318 0.34 -11.16 -2.22
N THR A 319 0.68 -10.42 -1.17
CA THR A 319 1.97 -10.53 -0.48
C THR A 319 1.95 -11.57 0.65
N GLY A 320 0.82 -12.22 0.85
CA GLY A 320 0.63 -13.30 1.82
C GLY A 320 0.32 -12.84 3.25
N ALA A 321 -0.14 -13.81 4.05
CA ALA A 321 -0.31 -13.70 5.49
C ALA A 321 0.24 -14.98 6.16
N THR A 322 1.02 -14.84 7.23
CA THR A 322 1.67 -15.94 7.93
C THR A 322 1.28 -15.95 9.40
N LEU A 323 0.73 -17.07 9.88
CA LEU A 323 0.51 -17.26 11.31
C LEU A 323 1.85 -17.47 12.01
N LEU A 324 2.10 -16.68 13.03
CA LEU A 324 3.25 -16.77 13.91
C LEU A 324 2.81 -17.22 15.31
N THR A 325 3.42 -18.29 15.81
CA THR A 325 3.27 -18.81 17.15
C THR A 325 4.65 -19.07 17.77
N LEU A 326 4.72 -19.37 19.05
CA LEU A 326 6.00 -19.80 19.66
C LEU A 326 6.56 -21.05 19.00
N ASP A 327 5.69 -21.97 18.55
CA ASP A 327 6.12 -23.26 17.97
C ASP A 327 6.81 -23.11 16.60
N ASN A 328 6.49 -22.04 15.83
CA ASN A 328 7.06 -21.84 14.50
C ASN A 328 8.00 -20.62 14.38
N LEU A 329 8.26 -19.92 15.49
CA LEU A 329 9.09 -18.71 15.52
C LEU A 329 10.47 -18.92 14.89
N ASP A 330 11.05 -20.11 15.06
CA ASP A 330 12.36 -20.49 14.56
C ASP A 330 12.35 -21.13 13.15
N SER A 331 11.19 -21.26 12.53
CA SER A 331 11.09 -21.83 11.20
C SER A 331 11.73 -20.92 10.13
N ALA A 332 12.28 -21.52 9.07
CA ALA A 332 12.96 -20.77 8.02
C ALA A 332 12.07 -19.71 7.35
N PRO A 333 10.79 -19.98 6.99
CA PRO A 333 9.92 -18.97 6.38
C PRO A 333 9.64 -17.79 7.31
N VAL A 334 9.46 -18.02 8.62
CA VAL A 334 9.23 -16.96 9.60
C VAL A 334 10.49 -16.12 9.78
N LYS A 335 11.67 -16.75 9.89
CA LYS A 335 12.95 -16.03 9.99
C LYS A 335 13.21 -15.16 8.77
N GLU A 336 12.92 -15.64 7.57
CA GLU A 336 13.04 -14.87 6.34
C GLU A 336 12.11 -13.64 6.36
N LEU A 337 10.85 -13.83 6.74
CA LEU A 337 9.89 -12.74 6.87
C LEU A 337 10.35 -11.69 7.89
N LEU A 338 10.80 -12.14 9.07
CA LEU A 338 11.25 -11.26 10.15
C LEU A 338 12.61 -10.60 9.86
N ALA A 339 13.44 -11.15 8.98
CA ALA A 339 14.75 -10.56 8.62
C ALA A 339 14.61 -9.20 7.94
N HIS A 340 13.47 -8.93 7.30
CA HIS A 340 13.14 -7.66 6.67
C HIS A 340 12.23 -6.77 7.53
N THR A 341 11.85 -7.23 8.71
CA THR A 341 11.11 -6.40 9.67
C THR A 341 12.13 -5.56 10.45
N VAL A 342 12.05 -4.25 10.30
CA VAL A 342 12.89 -3.31 11.08
C VAL A 342 12.50 -3.44 12.54
N GLN A 343 13.46 -3.76 13.39
CA GLN A 343 13.26 -3.89 14.85
C GLN A 343 13.39 -2.56 15.56
#